data_c36e963f0529758ff109573f1e06b4d6
#
_entry.id   c36e963f0529758ff109573f1e06b4d6
#
_cell.length_a   1.000
_cell.length_b   1.000
_cell.length_c   1.000
_cell.angle_alpha   90.00
_cell.angle_beta   90.00
_cell.angle_gamma   90.00
#
_symmetry.space_group_name_H-M   'P 1'
#
loop_
_entity.id
_entity.type
_entity.pdbx_description
1 polymer ?
#
loop_
_entity_poly.entity_id
_entity_poly.type
_entity_poly.pdbx_seq_one_letter_code
_entity_poly.pdbx_strand_id
1 'polypeptide(L)'
;RAMRGTESGGRLAPGGGRGDGRGAGDRLAGGAPAPRGGIPGPKPGDRGETGGAKKQSGLSAEQSESESSDKGMSDETYETQRKRVLDYFFDDKDADEAIRAIHGWGPSFEPRVPSFVANLVVSGFERRQMDWQAAGALFRRLPGSVGGPATPEGLVAGIKLVLDDLEDHKCDLPLADTHLATVLAGAVADGSVDFAAVATACAEAGPEGEVGYLKEEGGALPVLCRILGAISASFGTPRAEQVLLNSKVTLGDFLGNMDKEDGATIESVLAKHGLDGLVGSLTPLLAKLAEPDVTGDQLVTWIADSAKPSARVGTEFVGEVTKWALTRGVPNDVPTGAPVASLEPFFKALLAACKGPEKKDGDKKDLICKLDREVAVLYAAQRFCASRDFPEGLLERIFRDLHAGDVLDETAMKAWRDDASCAIGLETIPGKEKALFQAMELLQEFASDTETETEETA
;
A
#
# COMPACT_ATOMS: atom_id res chain seq x y z
N ARG A 1 -54.67 -27.24 -20.45
CA ARG A 1 -55.79 -26.49 -19.88
C ARG A 1 -55.34 -25.05 -19.74
N ALA A 2 -55.90 -24.22 -20.63
CA ALA A 2 -55.74 -22.79 -20.73
C ALA A 2 -56.73 -22.05 -19.79
N MET A 3 -56.36 -20.85 -19.36
CA MET A 3 -57.21 -19.66 -19.16
C MET A 3 -56.22 -18.56 -18.69
N ARG A 4 -55.92 -17.51 -19.45
CA ARG A 4 -56.65 -16.32 -19.90
C ARG A 4 -57.14 -15.43 -18.74
N GLY A 5 -56.66 -14.20 -18.78
CA GLY A 5 -57.32 -12.91 -18.45
C GLY A 5 -56.74 -12.28 -17.17
N THR A 6 -56.50 -10.99 -17.05
CA THR A 6 -57.01 -9.82 -17.78
C THR A 6 -56.12 -8.61 -17.50
N GLU A 7 -56.05 -7.71 -18.45
CA GLU A 7 -55.54 -6.36 -18.43
C GLU A 7 -56.25 -5.44 -17.44
N SER A 8 -55.49 -4.43 -16.98
CA SER A 8 -56.01 -3.06 -16.65
C SER A 8 -54.75 -2.25 -16.29
N GLY A 9 -54.29 -1.27 -17.02
CA GLY A 9 -54.96 -0.13 -17.60
C GLY A 9 -54.90 1.06 -16.62
N GLY A 10 -53.82 1.88 -16.65
CA GLY A 10 -53.69 3.06 -15.81
C GLY A 10 -52.62 4.03 -16.32
N ARG A 11 -52.91 4.73 -17.41
CA ARG A 11 -52.18 5.94 -17.80
C ARG A 11 -52.57 7.10 -16.89
N LEU A 12 -51.60 7.91 -16.42
CA LEU A 12 -51.73 9.35 -16.22
C LEU A 12 -50.35 10.01 -16.35
N ALA A 13 -50.25 10.93 -17.29
CA ALA A 13 -49.25 11.97 -17.43
C ALA A 13 -49.97 13.30 -17.26
N PRO A 14 -49.33 14.48 -17.46
CA PRO A 14 -48.20 15.09 -16.79
C PRO A 14 -48.60 16.50 -16.26
N GLY A 15 -47.81 17.04 -15.36
CA GLY A 15 -47.92 18.49 -14.99
C GLY A 15 -46.52 19.00 -14.71
N GLY A 16 -45.93 19.88 -15.39
CA GLY A 16 -46.29 21.20 -15.87
C GLY A 16 -46.07 22.22 -14.77
N GLY A 17 -44.82 22.71 -14.55
CA GLY A 17 -44.52 23.77 -13.61
C GLY A 17 -43.28 24.56 -14.06
N ARG A 18 -43.52 25.53 -14.95
CA ARG A 18 -42.56 26.61 -15.25
C ARG A 18 -42.50 27.57 -14.05
N GLY A 19 -41.31 27.97 -13.68
CA GLY A 19 -41.03 29.08 -12.78
C GLY A 19 -39.85 29.89 -13.29
N ASP A 20 -40.17 30.85 -14.17
CA ASP A 20 -39.24 31.92 -14.55
C ASP A 20 -39.01 32.85 -13.36
N GLY A 21 -37.78 33.16 -13.08
CA GLY A 21 -37.35 34.15 -12.11
C GLY A 21 -36.10 34.87 -12.60
N ARG A 22 -36.30 35.83 -13.52
CA ARG A 22 -35.28 36.82 -13.88
C ARG A 22 -35.09 37.79 -12.70
N GLY A 23 -33.85 38.03 -12.33
CA GLY A 23 -33.43 39.12 -11.48
C GLY A 23 -32.08 39.64 -11.96
N ALA A 24 -32.17 40.70 -12.79
CA ALA A 24 -31.04 41.47 -13.26
C ALA A 24 -30.77 42.62 -12.26
N GLY A 25 -29.55 43.09 -12.21
CA GLY A 25 -29.13 44.32 -11.55
C GLY A 25 -27.97 44.09 -10.58
N ASP A 26 -26.92 44.77 -10.50
CA ASP A 26 -26.45 45.96 -11.23
C ASP A 26 -24.94 46.12 -10.95
N ARG A 27 -24.28 46.70 -11.89
CA ARG A 27 -22.87 47.11 -11.80
C ARG A 27 -22.74 48.21 -10.74
N LEU A 28 -21.64 48.26 -10.01
CA LEU A 28 -20.92 49.51 -9.76
C LEU A 28 -19.45 49.26 -9.46
N ALA A 29 -18.69 49.94 -10.25
CA ALA A 29 -17.27 50.15 -10.20
C ALA A 29 -16.89 51.09 -9.06
N GLY A 30 -15.62 51.03 -8.66
CA GLY A 30 -15.00 52.21 -8.11
C GLY A 30 -14.15 52.04 -6.88
N GLY A 31 -12.83 52.26 -7.04
CA GLY A 31 -12.08 52.99 -6.06
C GLY A 31 -11.02 52.26 -5.27
N ALA A 32 -9.83 52.19 -5.85
CA ALA A 32 -8.61 52.19 -5.02
C ALA A 32 -8.45 53.58 -4.35
N PRO A 33 -7.90 53.67 -3.15
CA PRO A 33 -6.73 54.48 -2.96
C PRO A 33 -5.60 53.79 -2.16
N ALA A 34 -4.41 54.03 -2.61
CA ALA A 34 -3.16 53.91 -1.90
C ALA A 34 -2.87 55.21 -1.13
N PRO A 35 -1.70 55.36 -0.55
CA PRO A 35 -1.33 54.99 0.83
C PRO A 35 -0.93 56.23 1.63
N ARG A 36 -0.90 56.19 2.94
CA ARG A 36 -0.03 57.02 3.78
C ARG A 36 -0.20 56.75 5.27
N GLY A 37 0.90 56.62 5.95
CA GLY A 37 0.97 56.68 7.40
C GLY A 37 2.16 55.89 7.96
N GLY A 38 3.34 56.53 7.88
CA GLY A 38 4.53 56.06 8.55
C GLY A 38 4.36 56.18 10.06
N ILE A 39 4.76 55.13 10.77
CA ILE A 39 4.93 55.14 12.23
C ILE A 39 6.43 55.06 12.52
N PRO A 40 6.96 55.96 13.37
CA PRO A 40 8.39 56.07 13.65
C PRO A 40 8.89 54.88 14.50
N GLY A 41 10.06 54.40 14.15
CA GLY A 41 10.77 53.36 14.89
C GLY A 41 11.20 53.80 16.29
N PRO A 42 11.18 52.88 17.26
CA PRO A 42 11.81 53.14 18.55
C PRO A 42 13.32 52.90 18.47
N LYS A 43 14.03 53.78 19.19
CA LYS A 43 15.49 53.82 19.36
C LYS A 43 16.05 52.53 20.00
N PRO A 44 17.32 52.20 19.69
CA PRO A 44 18.02 51.12 20.36
C PRO A 44 18.51 51.59 21.76
N GLY A 45 18.13 50.85 22.75
CA GLY A 45 18.62 51.03 24.12
C GLY A 45 17.95 50.10 25.08
N ASP A 46 18.55 49.09 25.42
CA ASP A 46 18.91 48.56 26.69
C ASP A 46 18.99 47.04 26.70
N ARG A 47 20.16 46.58 27.07
CA ARG A 47 20.47 45.17 27.32
C ARG A 47 19.78 44.76 28.62
N GLY A 48 18.82 43.87 28.46
CA GLY A 48 18.29 43.06 29.57
C GLY A 48 18.51 41.60 29.24
N GLU A 49 19.56 41.01 29.75
CA GLU A 49 19.75 39.57 29.82
C GLU A 49 18.62 38.99 30.71
N THR A 50 17.62 38.41 30.09
CA THR A 50 16.78 37.45 30.78
C THR A 50 16.95 36.13 30.10
N GLY A 51 17.78 35.28 30.71
CA GLY A 51 17.94 33.89 30.33
C GLY A 51 16.61 33.16 30.32
N GLY A 52 16.07 32.94 29.13
CA GLY A 52 15.01 31.99 28.90
C GLY A 52 15.59 30.58 29.01
N ALA A 53 15.52 30.00 30.19
CA ALA A 53 15.79 28.60 30.39
C ALA A 53 14.83 27.79 29.51
N LYS A 54 15.32 27.28 28.37
CA LYS A 54 14.74 26.14 27.73
C LYS A 54 14.62 25.03 28.75
N LYS A 55 13.42 24.72 29.22
CA LYS A 55 13.13 23.51 29.96
C LYS A 55 13.49 22.35 29.00
N GLN A 56 14.69 21.84 29.13
CA GLN A 56 15.05 20.50 28.72
C GLN A 56 14.35 19.55 29.71
N SER A 57 13.09 19.24 29.45
CA SER A 57 12.43 18.12 30.07
C SER A 57 12.72 16.87 29.26
N GLY A 58 14.00 16.50 29.16
CA GLY A 58 14.36 15.20 28.67
C GLY A 58 13.94 14.12 29.65
N LEU A 59 13.52 12.97 29.14
CA LEU A 59 13.38 11.73 29.89
C LEU A 59 14.78 11.24 30.35
N SER A 60 15.53 12.10 31.04
CA SER A 60 16.79 11.69 31.64
C SER A 60 16.48 10.64 32.70
N ALA A 61 16.91 9.41 32.42
CA ALA A 61 16.93 8.36 33.43
C ALA A 61 17.66 8.88 34.64
N GLU A 62 16.94 9.12 35.73
CA GLU A 62 17.57 9.15 37.05
C GLU A 62 18.15 7.75 37.26
N GLN A 63 19.46 7.64 37.00
CA GLN A 63 20.25 6.50 37.41
C GLN A 63 20.24 6.49 38.92
N SER A 64 19.26 5.82 39.50
CA SER A 64 19.45 5.25 40.82
C SER A 64 20.43 4.09 40.66
N GLU A 65 21.67 4.33 41.03
CA GLU A 65 22.63 3.26 41.29
C GLU A 65 22.01 2.33 42.34
N SER A 66 21.48 1.21 41.89
CA SER A 66 21.16 0.07 42.74
C SER A 66 21.61 -1.18 42.02
N GLU A 67 22.56 -1.77 42.65
CA GLU A 67 23.11 -3.12 42.56
C GLU A 67 22.43 -4.08 41.60
N SER A 68 23.25 -4.61 40.69
CA SER A 68 23.01 -5.73 39.80
C SER A 68 22.36 -6.91 40.53
N SER A 69 21.07 -7.03 40.45
CA SER A 69 20.37 -8.30 40.58
C SER A 69 19.47 -8.48 39.37
N ASP A 70 19.55 -9.67 38.80
CA ASP A 70 18.82 -10.19 37.65
C ASP A 70 17.30 -10.31 37.91
N LYS A 71 16.72 -9.27 38.52
CA LYS A 71 15.29 -9.11 38.75
C LYS A 71 14.73 -8.22 37.63
N GLY A 72 14.05 -8.86 36.67
CA GLY A 72 13.29 -8.16 35.63
C GLY A 72 12.40 -7.06 36.26
N MET A 73 12.09 -6.04 35.45
CA MET A 73 11.20 -4.93 35.84
C MET A 73 9.89 -5.44 36.47
N SER A 74 9.50 -4.94 37.63
CA SER A 74 8.21 -5.30 38.22
C SER A 74 7.04 -4.74 37.41
N ASP A 75 5.85 -5.33 37.56
CA ASP A 75 4.68 -4.90 36.81
C ASP A 75 4.27 -3.47 37.16
N GLU A 76 4.36 -3.11 38.46
CA GLU A 76 4.07 -1.74 38.92
C GLU A 76 5.05 -0.72 38.31
N THR A 77 6.32 -1.07 38.22
CA THR A 77 7.35 -0.22 37.59
C THR A 77 7.08 -0.08 36.10
N TYR A 78 6.73 -1.18 35.43
CA TYR A 78 6.37 -1.18 34.02
C TYR A 78 5.16 -0.28 33.74
N GLU A 79 4.07 -0.43 34.50
CA GLU A 79 2.87 0.38 34.30
C GLU A 79 3.17 1.88 34.46
N THR A 80 3.97 2.24 35.49
CA THR A 80 4.37 3.62 35.70
C THR A 80 5.22 4.16 34.56
N GLN A 81 6.21 3.40 34.11
CA GLN A 81 7.09 3.79 33.00
C GLN A 81 6.35 3.82 31.65
N ARG A 82 5.49 2.83 31.37
CA ARG A 82 4.65 2.80 30.19
C ARG A 82 3.80 4.06 30.09
N LYS A 83 3.05 4.38 31.15
CA LYS A 83 2.22 5.58 31.21
C LYS A 83 3.05 6.84 30.95
N ARG A 84 4.19 6.98 31.61
CA ARG A 84 5.09 8.13 31.45
C ARG A 84 5.59 8.24 29.99
N VAL A 85 5.99 7.14 29.35
CA VAL A 85 6.47 7.13 27.97
C VAL A 85 5.34 7.50 27.00
N LEU A 86 4.14 6.94 27.16
CA LEU A 86 3.01 7.25 26.29
C LEU A 86 2.52 8.70 26.48
N ASP A 87 2.41 9.19 27.70
CA ASP A 87 2.00 10.58 27.96
C ASP A 87 3.01 11.56 27.33
N TYR A 88 4.31 11.34 27.55
CA TYR A 88 5.37 12.15 26.95
C TYR A 88 5.33 12.07 25.41
N PHE A 89 5.21 10.87 24.87
CA PHE A 89 5.15 10.66 23.42
C PHE A 89 3.97 11.40 22.79
N PHE A 90 2.79 11.33 23.36
CA PHE A 90 1.62 12.02 22.82
C PHE A 90 1.68 13.54 22.95
N ASP A 91 2.44 14.04 23.93
CA ASP A 91 2.67 15.49 24.10
C ASP A 91 3.68 16.02 23.06
N ASP A 92 4.84 15.38 22.92
CA ASP A 92 5.95 15.87 22.10
C ASP A 92 6.01 15.20 20.71
N LYS A 93 5.38 14.04 20.52
CA LYS A 93 5.37 13.22 19.28
C LYS A 93 6.77 12.79 18.82
N ASP A 94 7.72 12.71 19.73
CA ASP A 94 9.07 12.24 19.46
C ASP A 94 9.16 10.72 19.59
N ALA A 95 8.99 10.03 18.44
CA ALA A 95 9.10 8.57 18.38
C ALA A 95 10.53 8.07 18.68
N ASP A 96 11.57 8.86 18.35
CA ASP A 96 12.95 8.44 18.62
C ASP A 96 13.25 8.43 20.11
N GLU A 97 12.72 9.40 20.86
CA GLU A 97 12.87 9.42 22.30
C GLU A 97 12.06 8.33 22.96
N ALA A 98 10.82 8.10 22.53
CA ALA A 98 10.01 7.00 23.02
C ALA A 98 10.69 5.63 22.81
N ILE A 99 11.24 5.38 21.62
CA ILE A 99 11.98 4.15 21.31
C ILE A 99 13.23 4.02 22.20
N ARG A 100 13.99 5.10 22.40
CA ARG A 100 15.15 5.08 23.31
C ARG A 100 14.78 4.73 24.73
N ALA A 101 13.66 5.28 25.22
CA ALA A 101 13.15 4.96 26.55
C ALA A 101 12.74 3.48 26.66
N ILE A 102 12.04 2.96 25.65
CA ILE A 102 11.62 1.55 25.59
C ILE A 102 12.83 0.60 25.51
N HIS A 103 13.85 0.94 24.73
CA HIS A 103 15.11 0.18 24.70
C HIS A 103 15.78 0.09 26.07
N GLY A 104 15.66 1.14 26.89
CA GLY A 104 16.16 1.14 28.24
C GLY A 104 15.51 0.10 29.18
N TRP A 105 14.36 -0.46 28.79
CA TRP A 105 13.68 -1.52 29.56
C TRP A 105 14.31 -2.91 29.34
N GLY A 106 15.13 -3.05 28.31
CA GLY A 106 15.87 -4.27 28.02
C GLY A 106 14.97 -5.49 27.77
N PRO A 107 15.49 -6.71 28.03
CA PRO A 107 14.73 -7.96 27.77
C PRO A 107 13.42 -8.08 28.54
N SER A 108 13.23 -7.31 29.60
CA SER A 108 11.99 -7.30 30.39
C SER A 108 10.80 -6.73 29.62
N PHE A 109 11.03 -6.08 28.49
CA PHE A 109 9.99 -5.51 27.64
C PHE A 109 9.32 -6.55 26.75
N GLU A 110 10.05 -7.54 26.23
CA GLU A 110 9.53 -8.52 25.26
C GLU A 110 8.19 -9.17 25.70
N PRO A 111 8.05 -9.71 26.91
CA PRO A 111 6.78 -10.31 27.35
C PRO A 111 5.64 -9.28 27.53
N ARG A 112 5.96 -8.00 27.53
CA ARG A 112 5.03 -6.88 27.78
C ARG A 112 4.67 -6.12 26.50
N VAL A 113 5.27 -6.48 25.36
CA VAL A 113 4.98 -5.87 24.05
C VAL A 113 3.48 -5.87 23.73
N PRO A 114 2.74 -6.98 23.92
CA PRO A 114 1.30 -6.97 23.63
C PRO A 114 0.55 -5.91 24.43
N SER A 115 0.78 -5.84 25.75
CA SER A 115 0.13 -4.83 26.62
C SER A 115 0.55 -3.41 26.22
N PHE A 116 1.82 -3.17 25.88
CA PHE A 116 2.28 -1.86 25.42
C PHE A 116 1.57 -1.42 24.14
N VAL A 117 1.49 -2.30 23.15
CA VAL A 117 0.84 -2.03 21.86
C VAL A 117 -0.64 -1.75 22.06
N ALA A 118 -1.34 -2.57 22.84
CA ALA A 118 -2.75 -2.33 23.12
C ALA A 118 -2.96 -0.94 23.76
N ASN A 119 -2.14 -0.60 24.75
CA ASN A 119 -2.24 0.71 25.40
C ASN A 119 -1.85 1.88 24.49
N LEU A 120 -0.86 1.72 23.60
CA LEU A 120 -0.52 2.74 22.59
C LEU A 120 -1.71 3.04 21.69
N VAL A 121 -2.37 2.00 21.19
CA VAL A 121 -3.52 2.13 20.29
C VAL A 121 -4.73 2.73 21.01
N VAL A 122 -5.12 2.16 22.16
CA VAL A 122 -6.27 2.60 22.94
C VAL A 122 -6.09 4.03 23.46
N SER A 123 -4.90 4.38 23.96
CA SER A 123 -4.59 5.77 24.37
C SER A 123 -4.69 6.77 23.20
N GLY A 124 -4.58 6.31 21.97
CA GLY A 124 -4.76 7.13 20.78
C GLY A 124 -6.23 7.36 20.41
N PHE A 125 -7.15 6.48 20.80
CA PHE A 125 -8.55 6.51 20.36
C PHE A 125 -9.28 7.80 20.73
N GLU A 126 -9.06 8.32 21.94
CA GLU A 126 -9.68 9.55 22.42
C GLU A 126 -8.98 10.83 21.95
N ARG A 127 -7.91 10.70 21.16
CA ARG A 127 -7.06 11.80 20.75
C ARG A 127 -7.39 12.28 19.32
N ARG A 128 -6.66 13.30 18.85
CA ARG A 128 -6.87 13.89 17.51
C ARG A 128 -6.22 13.02 16.43
N GLN A 129 -6.68 13.17 15.18
CA GLN A 129 -6.13 12.45 14.03
C GLN A 129 -4.59 12.53 13.90
N MET A 130 -3.99 13.67 14.22
CA MET A 130 -2.53 13.82 14.23
C MET A 130 -1.85 12.90 15.25
N ASP A 131 -2.51 12.59 16.33
CA ASP A 131 -1.99 11.71 17.36
C ASP A 131 -2.03 10.24 16.92
N TRP A 132 -3.04 9.84 16.13
CA TRP A 132 -3.11 8.50 15.55
C TRP A 132 -2.01 8.28 14.51
N GLN A 133 -1.71 9.29 13.69
CA GLN A 133 -0.60 9.24 12.75
C GLN A 133 0.75 9.13 13.48
N ALA A 134 0.91 9.87 14.58
CA ALA A 134 2.09 9.76 15.42
C ALA A 134 2.20 8.38 16.08
N ALA A 135 1.09 7.83 16.62
CA ALA A 135 1.04 6.48 17.16
C ALA A 135 1.42 5.43 16.11
N GLY A 136 0.94 5.58 14.86
CA GLY A 136 1.33 4.74 13.74
C GLY A 136 2.81 4.83 13.40
N ALA A 137 3.41 6.03 13.49
CA ALA A 137 4.84 6.23 13.29
C ALA A 137 5.68 5.55 14.39
N LEU A 138 5.24 5.63 15.65
CA LEU A 138 5.89 4.92 16.76
C LEU A 138 5.72 3.41 16.61
N PHE A 139 4.50 2.93 16.35
CA PHE A 139 4.19 1.51 16.16
C PHE A 139 5.06 0.87 15.08
N ARG A 140 5.21 1.54 13.93
CA ARG A 140 6.05 1.10 12.82
C ARG A 140 7.53 0.95 13.19
N ARG A 141 8.01 1.68 14.20
CA ARG A 141 9.41 1.65 14.65
C ARG A 141 9.68 0.63 15.76
N LEU A 142 8.63 0.08 16.37
CA LEU A 142 8.79 -0.93 17.41
C LEU A 142 9.53 -2.17 16.94
N PRO A 143 9.26 -2.73 15.72
CA PRO A 143 10.03 -3.82 15.15
C PRO A 143 11.27 -3.25 14.47
N GLY A 144 12.32 -2.94 15.20
CA GLY A 144 13.54 -2.44 14.57
C GLY A 144 14.23 -3.49 13.69
N SER A 145 14.82 -3.06 12.58
CA SER A 145 15.44 -3.93 11.58
C SER A 145 16.65 -4.73 12.06
N VAL A 146 17.28 -4.34 13.16
CA VAL A 146 18.29 -5.14 13.88
C VAL A 146 18.22 -4.71 15.34
N GLY A 147 17.61 -5.53 16.19
CA GLY A 147 17.54 -5.25 17.62
C GLY A 147 16.44 -4.28 18.05
N GLY A 148 15.32 -4.24 17.32
CA GLY A 148 14.13 -3.51 17.76
C GLY A 148 13.59 -4.03 19.09
N PRO A 149 12.86 -3.18 19.84
CA PRO A 149 12.37 -3.53 21.17
C PRO A 149 11.22 -4.57 21.14
N ALA A 150 10.65 -4.89 19.97
CA ALA A 150 9.48 -5.75 19.85
C ALA A 150 9.57 -6.73 18.68
N THR A 151 9.08 -7.96 18.87
CA THR A 151 8.93 -8.95 17.81
C THR A 151 7.63 -8.73 17.03
N PRO A 152 7.56 -9.11 15.73
CA PRO A 152 6.32 -9.05 14.94
C PRO A 152 5.16 -9.80 15.62
N GLU A 153 5.42 -10.96 16.23
CA GLU A 153 4.44 -11.76 16.92
C GLU A 153 3.87 -11.02 18.16
N GLY A 154 4.75 -10.36 18.92
CA GLY A 154 4.34 -9.54 20.06
C GLY A 154 3.46 -8.36 19.63
N LEU A 155 3.76 -7.75 18.48
CA LEU A 155 2.93 -6.69 17.92
C LEU A 155 1.54 -7.19 17.54
N VAL A 156 1.46 -8.32 16.82
CA VAL A 156 0.19 -8.95 16.42
C VAL A 156 -0.62 -9.36 17.65
N ALA A 157 0.03 -9.90 18.67
CA ALA A 157 -0.65 -10.24 19.93
C ALA A 157 -1.23 -8.98 20.61
N GLY A 158 -0.54 -7.84 20.55
CA GLY A 158 -1.05 -6.58 21.07
C GLY A 158 -2.21 -6.01 20.24
N ILE A 159 -2.15 -6.17 18.92
CA ILE A 159 -3.27 -5.84 18.02
C ILE A 159 -4.49 -6.70 18.37
N LYS A 160 -4.28 -8.00 18.60
CA LYS A 160 -5.36 -8.92 18.97
C LYS A 160 -6.05 -8.47 20.24
N LEU A 161 -5.33 -8.04 21.29
CA LEU A 161 -5.94 -7.51 22.51
C LEU A 161 -6.89 -6.32 22.23
N VAL A 162 -6.52 -5.44 21.28
CA VAL A 162 -7.40 -4.32 20.89
C VAL A 162 -8.61 -4.81 20.12
N LEU A 163 -8.44 -5.84 19.26
CA LEU A 163 -9.51 -6.41 18.47
C LEU A 163 -10.50 -7.20 19.31
N ASP A 164 -10.04 -7.83 20.40
CA ASP A 164 -10.87 -8.59 21.33
C ASP A 164 -11.93 -7.69 21.99
N ASP A 165 -11.57 -6.41 22.28
CA ASP A 165 -12.45 -5.42 22.91
C ASP A 165 -12.97 -4.36 21.91
N LEU A 166 -12.80 -4.56 20.60
CA LEU A 166 -13.05 -3.51 19.60
C LEU A 166 -14.50 -3.05 19.56
N GLU A 167 -15.44 -3.97 19.67
CA GLU A 167 -16.88 -3.63 19.67
C GLU A 167 -17.26 -2.79 20.91
N ASP A 168 -16.69 -3.08 22.07
CA ASP A 168 -16.87 -2.26 23.27
C ASP A 168 -16.28 -0.87 23.06
N HIS A 169 -15.08 -0.79 22.48
CA HIS A 169 -14.48 0.50 22.14
C HIS A 169 -15.33 1.30 21.15
N LYS A 170 -15.99 0.65 20.18
CA LYS A 170 -16.86 1.31 19.21
C LYS A 170 -18.16 1.84 19.83
N CYS A 171 -18.64 1.29 20.95
CA CYS A 171 -19.79 1.81 21.69
C CYS A 171 -19.54 3.24 22.17
N ASP A 172 -18.33 3.50 22.67
CA ASP A 172 -17.93 4.82 23.17
C ASP A 172 -17.32 5.70 22.07
N LEU A 173 -16.60 5.10 21.14
CA LEU A 173 -15.82 5.74 20.08
C LEU A 173 -16.12 5.10 18.72
N PRO A 174 -17.17 5.54 18.01
CA PRO A 174 -17.61 4.92 16.75
C PRO A 174 -16.56 4.83 15.63
N LEU A 175 -15.44 5.56 15.76
CA LEU A 175 -14.33 5.56 14.82
C LEU A 175 -13.12 4.74 15.30
N ALA A 176 -13.23 3.95 16.36
CA ALA A 176 -12.13 3.17 16.92
C ALA A 176 -11.45 2.26 15.87
N ASP A 177 -12.23 1.63 15.00
CA ASP A 177 -11.73 0.82 13.89
C ASP A 177 -10.94 1.63 12.83
N THR A 178 -11.34 2.87 12.59
CA THR A 178 -10.62 3.80 11.70
C THR A 178 -9.30 4.25 12.31
N HIS A 179 -9.28 4.48 13.62
CA HIS A 179 -8.07 4.84 14.37
C HIS A 179 -7.08 3.69 14.35
N LEU A 180 -7.53 2.48 14.67
CA LEU A 180 -6.74 1.26 14.59
C LEU A 180 -6.13 1.09 13.19
N ALA A 181 -6.96 1.20 12.14
CA ALA A 181 -6.50 1.11 10.77
C ALA A 181 -5.42 2.14 10.41
N THR A 182 -5.56 3.38 10.89
CA THR A 182 -4.57 4.45 10.68
C THR A 182 -3.23 4.13 11.35
N VAL A 183 -3.27 3.57 12.57
CA VAL A 183 -2.06 3.17 13.30
C VAL A 183 -1.34 2.03 12.57
N LEU A 184 -2.08 1.04 12.07
CA LEU A 184 -1.51 -0.16 11.44
C LEU A 184 -1.01 0.07 10.01
N ALA A 185 -1.62 1.03 9.28
CA ALA A 185 -1.41 1.19 7.85
C ALA A 185 0.07 1.26 7.43
N GLY A 186 0.89 1.99 8.17
CA GLY A 186 2.32 2.16 7.86
C GLY A 186 3.12 0.87 8.02
N ALA A 187 2.91 0.17 9.13
CA ALA A 187 3.64 -1.06 9.45
C ALA A 187 3.22 -2.24 8.56
N VAL A 188 1.94 -2.30 8.19
CA VAL A 188 1.44 -3.29 7.23
C VAL A 188 1.93 -2.95 5.82
N ALA A 189 1.92 -1.66 5.47
CA ALA A 189 2.39 -1.25 4.14
C ALA A 189 3.87 -1.55 3.90
N ASP A 190 4.76 -1.42 4.88
CA ASP A 190 6.19 -1.72 4.71
C ASP A 190 6.58 -3.18 5.04
N GLY A 191 5.62 -3.98 5.51
CA GLY A 191 5.84 -5.38 5.84
C GLY A 191 6.44 -5.62 7.23
N SER A 192 6.55 -4.59 8.08
CA SER A 192 6.96 -4.76 9.49
C SER A 192 5.95 -5.58 10.29
N VAL A 193 4.69 -5.56 9.85
CA VAL A 193 3.62 -6.44 10.34
C VAL A 193 2.96 -7.09 9.12
N ASP A 194 2.85 -8.40 9.14
CA ASP A 194 2.20 -9.15 8.06
C ASP A 194 0.68 -8.96 8.09
N PHE A 195 0.10 -8.58 6.95
CA PHE A 195 -1.35 -8.43 6.80
C PHE A 195 -2.10 -9.77 7.03
N ALA A 196 -1.50 -10.90 6.66
CA ALA A 196 -2.09 -12.21 6.93
C ALA A 196 -2.18 -12.50 8.44
N ALA A 197 -1.17 -12.10 9.20
CA ALA A 197 -1.19 -12.24 10.66
C ALA A 197 -2.25 -11.34 11.31
N VAL A 198 -2.43 -10.10 10.81
CA VAL A 198 -3.53 -9.23 11.25
C VAL A 198 -4.89 -9.81 10.89
N ALA A 199 -5.04 -10.36 9.68
CA ALA A 199 -6.27 -11.00 9.26
C ALA A 199 -6.61 -12.22 10.15
N THR A 200 -5.62 -13.03 10.49
CA THR A 200 -5.79 -14.14 11.44
C THR A 200 -6.22 -13.62 12.83
N ALA A 201 -5.58 -12.56 13.32
CA ALA A 201 -5.99 -11.92 14.56
C ALA A 201 -7.45 -11.43 14.52
N CYS A 202 -7.89 -10.82 13.42
CA CYS A 202 -9.29 -10.43 13.22
C CYS A 202 -10.25 -11.65 13.19
N ALA A 203 -9.80 -12.77 12.61
CA ALA A 203 -10.63 -13.98 12.56
C ALA A 203 -10.79 -14.66 13.92
N GLU A 204 -9.81 -14.51 14.80
CA GLU A 204 -9.78 -15.11 16.13
C GLU A 204 -10.24 -14.17 17.25
N ALA A 205 -10.41 -12.87 16.94
CA ALA A 205 -10.77 -11.87 17.92
C ALA A 205 -12.19 -12.04 18.44
N GLY A 206 -12.35 -11.79 19.74
CA GLY A 206 -13.61 -11.78 20.45
C GLY A 206 -13.38 -11.64 21.95
N PRO A 207 -14.41 -11.24 22.70
CA PRO A 207 -14.33 -11.12 24.15
C PRO A 207 -13.99 -12.46 24.81
N GLU A 208 -13.61 -12.42 26.06
CA GLU A 208 -13.12 -13.60 26.80
C GLU A 208 -14.09 -14.79 26.68
N GLY A 209 -13.61 -15.88 26.05
CA GLY A 209 -14.37 -17.11 25.83
C GLY A 209 -15.10 -17.20 24.50
N GLU A 210 -15.13 -16.15 23.67
CA GLU A 210 -15.84 -16.08 22.39
C GLU A 210 -14.89 -15.91 21.20
N VAL A 211 -14.04 -16.89 20.97
CA VAL A 211 -13.09 -16.86 19.85
C VAL A 211 -13.81 -16.78 18.52
N GLY A 212 -13.46 -15.79 17.69
CA GLY A 212 -14.04 -15.60 16.35
C GLY A 212 -15.30 -14.71 16.33
N TYR A 213 -15.73 -14.19 17.47
CA TYR A 213 -16.89 -13.32 17.60
C TYR A 213 -16.85 -12.13 16.62
N LEU A 214 -15.69 -11.42 16.53
CA LEU A 214 -15.56 -10.27 15.62
C LEU A 214 -15.84 -10.64 14.16
N LYS A 215 -15.44 -11.82 13.74
CA LYS A 215 -15.69 -12.33 12.38
C LYS A 215 -17.16 -12.75 12.19
N GLU A 216 -17.74 -13.44 13.16
CA GLU A 216 -19.11 -13.94 13.08
C GLU A 216 -20.12 -12.80 13.05
N GLU A 217 -19.92 -11.76 13.85
CA GLU A 217 -20.74 -10.54 13.87
C GLU A 217 -20.46 -9.58 12.69
N GLY A 218 -19.53 -9.93 11.79
CA GLY A 218 -19.26 -9.15 10.58
C GLY A 218 -18.33 -7.95 10.80
N GLY A 219 -17.69 -7.81 11.98
CA GLY A 219 -16.74 -6.71 12.28
C GLY A 219 -15.36 -6.88 11.63
N ALA A 220 -14.92 -8.11 11.39
CA ALA A 220 -13.57 -8.39 10.89
C ALA A 220 -13.31 -7.83 9.48
N LEU A 221 -14.23 -8.05 8.54
CA LEU A 221 -14.08 -7.56 7.16
C LEU A 221 -14.00 -6.02 7.07
N PRO A 222 -14.87 -5.24 7.73
CA PRO A 222 -14.75 -3.79 7.80
C PRO A 222 -13.39 -3.31 8.34
N VAL A 223 -12.84 -3.93 9.37
CA VAL A 223 -11.51 -3.60 9.92
C VAL A 223 -10.43 -3.80 8.86
N LEU A 224 -10.40 -4.97 8.20
CA LEU A 224 -9.44 -5.26 7.13
C LEU A 224 -9.58 -4.26 5.95
N CYS A 225 -10.81 -3.95 5.57
CA CYS A 225 -11.08 -2.94 4.54
C CYS A 225 -10.59 -1.55 4.95
N ARG A 226 -10.76 -1.14 6.21
CA ARG A 226 -10.24 0.16 6.68
C ARG A 226 -8.72 0.22 6.69
N ILE A 227 -8.04 -0.88 7.04
CA ILE A 227 -6.56 -0.96 6.97
C ILE A 227 -6.11 -0.79 5.51
N LEU A 228 -6.70 -1.54 4.57
CA LEU A 228 -6.38 -1.40 3.15
C LEU A 228 -6.73 0.00 2.61
N GLY A 229 -7.84 0.58 3.07
CA GLY A 229 -8.23 1.95 2.74
C GLY A 229 -7.24 3.00 3.25
N ALA A 230 -6.76 2.85 4.48
CA ALA A 230 -5.74 3.72 5.07
C ALA A 230 -4.39 3.59 4.35
N ILE A 231 -4.02 2.37 3.93
CA ILE A 231 -2.84 2.14 3.09
C ILE A 231 -3.02 2.81 1.74
N SER A 232 -4.18 2.61 1.08
CA SER A 232 -4.48 3.22 -0.21
C SER A 232 -4.43 4.75 -0.16
N ALA A 233 -4.97 5.35 0.91
CA ALA A 233 -4.97 6.79 1.10
C ALA A 233 -3.57 7.38 1.36
N SER A 234 -2.70 6.64 2.07
CA SER A 234 -1.38 7.14 2.49
C SER A 234 -0.26 6.78 1.52
N PHE A 235 -0.34 5.62 0.86
CA PHE A 235 0.73 5.04 0.03
C PHE A 235 0.27 4.75 -1.41
N GLY A 236 -0.99 5.00 -1.72
CA GLY A 236 -1.61 4.72 -3.02
C GLY A 236 -2.27 3.35 -3.11
N THR A 237 -3.27 3.24 -3.99
CA THR A 237 -4.01 2.00 -4.26
C THR A 237 -3.11 0.83 -4.67
N PRO A 238 -2.07 1.00 -5.52
CA PRO A 238 -1.19 -0.10 -5.88
C PRO A 238 -0.51 -0.76 -4.68
N ARG A 239 -0.22 0.03 -3.62
CA ARG A 239 0.39 -0.52 -2.41
C ARG A 239 -0.59 -1.38 -1.62
N ALA A 240 -1.84 -0.96 -1.48
CA ALA A 240 -2.88 -1.75 -0.83
C ALA A 240 -3.16 -3.06 -1.58
N GLU A 241 -3.19 -3.01 -2.92
CA GLU A 241 -3.31 -4.19 -3.77
C GLU A 241 -2.16 -5.18 -3.53
N GLN A 242 -0.94 -4.66 -3.49
CA GLN A 242 0.24 -5.50 -3.28
C GLN A 242 0.23 -6.17 -1.90
N VAL A 243 -0.12 -5.44 -0.85
CA VAL A 243 -0.28 -6.01 0.50
C VAL A 243 -1.28 -7.15 0.49
N LEU A 244 -2.45 -6.95 -0.13
CA LEU A 244 -3.48 -7.97 -0.21
C LEU A 244 -3.01 -9.21 -0.99
N LEU A 245 -2.35 -9.00 -2.14
CA LEU A 245 -1.83 -10.10 -2.96
C LEU A 245 -0.74 -10.90 -2.24
N ASN A 246 0.23 -10.21 -1.64
CA ASN A 246 1.34 -10.87 -0.96
C ASN A 246 0.87 -11.68 0.26
N SER A 247 -0.12 -11.19 0.97
CA SER A 247 -0.69 -11.88 2.14
C SER A 247 -1.48 -13.13 1.80
N LYS A 248 -1.94 -13.28 0.54
CA LYS A 248 -2.83 -14.36 0.09
C LYS A 248 -4.14 -14.44 0.87
N VAL A 249 -4.53 -13.36 1.54
CA VAL A 249 -5.79 -13.29 2.29
C VAL A 249 -6.97 -13.20 1.32
N THR A 250 -7.93 -14.09 1.48
CA THR A 250 -9.20 -14.06 0.75
C THR A 250 -10.20 -13.27 1.58
N LEU A 251 -10.44 -12.00 1.23
CA LEU A 251 -11.35 -11.13 2.00
C LEU A 251 -12.76 -11.71 2.13
N GLY A 252 -13.22 -12.51 1.16
CA GLY A 252 -14.50 -13.20 1.22
C GLY A 252 -14.66 -14.15 2.41
N ASP A 253 -13.55 -14.68 2.95
CA ASP A 253 -13.57 -15.56 4.12
C ASP A 253 -13.93 -14.82 5.42
N PHE A 254 -13.89 -13.49 5.40
CA PHE A 254 -14.18 -12.61 6.54
C PHE A 254 -15.57 -11.96 6.46
N LEU A 255 -16.37 -12.31 5.45
CA LEU A 255 -17.76 -11.89 5.39
C LEU A 255 -18.54 -12.56 6.52
N GLY A 256 -19.16 -11.76 7.39
CA GLY A 256 -19.91 -12.23 8.55
C GLY A 256 -21.14 -13.06 8.17
N ASN A 257 -21.67 -13.80 9.13
CA ASN A 257 -22.86 -14.59 8.90
C ASN A 257 -24.08 -13.69 8.67
N MET A 258 -24.21 -12.61 9.43
CA MET A 258 -25.28 -11.62 9.25
C MET A 258 -25.22 -10.95 7.88
N ASP A 259 -24.01 -10.56 7.43
CA ASP A 259 -23.83 -9.97 6.10
C ASP A 259 -24.29 -10.92 4.98
N LYS A 260 -23.99 -12.21 5.12
CA LYS A 260 -24.41 -13.26 4.15
C LYS A 260 -25.93 -13.45 4.15
N GLU A 261 -26.57 -13.42 5.32
CA GLU A 261 -28.02 -13.50 5.45
C GLU A 261 -28.71 -12.30 4.83
N ASP A 262 -28.14 -11.10 4.97
CA ASP A 262 -28.60 -9.86 4.35
C ASP A 262 -28.28 -9.77 2.84
N GLY A 263 -27.64 -10.78 2.27
CA GLY A 263 -27.27 -10.83 0.86
C GLY A 263 -26.14 -9.88 0.47
N ALA A 264 -25.34 -9.44 1.43
CA ALA A 264 -24.15 -8.64 1.15
C ALA A 264 -23.13 -9.48 0.36
N THR A 265 -22.53 -8.85 -0.65
CA THR A 265 -21.41 -9.43 -1.39
C THR A 265 -20.13 -8.72 -1.00
N ILE A 266 -19.01 -9.40 -1.20
CA ILE A 266 -17.70 -8.81 -0.92
C ILE A 266 -17.51 -7.50 -1.71
N GLU A 267 -17.98 -7.43 -2.95
CA GLU A 267 -17.91 -6.24 -3.79
C GLU A 267 -18.71 -5.09 -3.18
N SER A 268 -19.89 -5.38 -2.59
CA SER A 268 -20.71 -4.35 -1.95
C SER A 268 -20.05 -3.78 -0.70
N VAL A 269 -19.37 -4.62 0.09
CA VAL A 269 -18.63 -4.17 1.29
C VAL A 269 -17.42 -3.35 0.88
N LEU A 270 -16.65 -3.79 -0.11
CA LEU A 270 -15.48 -3.06 -0.59
C LEU A 270 -15.85 -1.71 -1.18
N ALA A 271 -16.96 -1.63 -1.94
CA ALA A 271 -17.46 -0.38 -2.48
C ALA A 271 -17.80 0.62 -1.37
N LYS A 272 -18.41 0.17 -0.25
CA LYS A 272 -18.66 1.02 0.93
C LYS A 272 -17.38 1.65 1.50
N HIS A 273 -16.25 0.96 1.36
CA HIS A 273 -14.94 1.42 1.84
C HIS A 273 -14.09 2.10 0.75
N GLY A 274 -14.65 2.33 -0.46
CA GLY A 274 -13.90 2.93 -1.59
C GLY A 274 -12.80 2.02 -2.13
N LEU A 275 -12.94 0.72 -1.95
CA LEU A 275 -11.98 -0.32 -2.34
C LEU A 275 -12.49 -1.20 -3.49
N ASP A 276 -13.47 -0.72 -4.22
CA ASP A 276 -14.06 -1.40 -5.38
C ASP A 276 -13.06 -1.68 -6.52
N GLY A 277 -11.92 -0.97 -6.51
CA GLY A 277 -10.78 -1.26 -7.38
C GLY A 277 -9.90 -2.43 -6.93
N LEU A 278 -9.87 -2.76 -5.63
CA LEU A 278 -8.96 -3.76 -5.06
C LEU A 278 -9.37 -5.21 -5.35
N VAL A 279 -10.66 -5.49 -5.40
CA VAL A 279 -11.16 -6.85 -5.66
C VAL A 279 -11.46 -7.05 -7.13
N GLY A 280 -10.84 -8.05 -7.68
CA GLY A 280 -11.07 -8.48 -9.05
C GLY A 280 -10.09 -7.92 -10.07
N SER A 281 -9.06 -7.16 -9.64
CA SER A 281 -8.09 -6.66 -10.61
C SER A 281 -7.26 -7.78 -11.22
N LEU A 282 -6.76 -8.71 -10.42
CA LEU A 282 -5.96 -9.84 -10.91
C LEU A 282 -6.70 -11.17 -10.94
N THR A 283 -7.72 -11.40 -10.09
CA THR A 283 -8.43 -12.67 -10.08
C THR A 283 -9.02 -13.04 -11.44
N PRO A 284 -9.73 -12.14 -12.18
CA PRO A 284 -10.19 -12.44 -13.51
C PRO A 284 -9.05 -12.64 -14.52
N LEU A 285 -7.94 -11.89 -14.37
CA LEU A 285 -6.76 -12.07 -15.20
C LEU A 285 -6.15 -13.46 -14.96
N LEU A 286 -5.90 -13.84 -13.71
CA LEU A 286 -5.32 -15.12 -13.35
C LEU A 286 -6.19 -16.29 -13.82
N ALA A 287 -7.53 -16.17 -13.67
CA ALA A 287 -8.47 -17.14 -14.20
C ALA A 287 -8.35 -17.25 -15.73
N LYS A 288 -8.26 -16.11 -16.44
CA LYS A 288 -8.06 -16.10 -17.90
C LYS A 288 -6.73 -16.69 -18.32
N LEU A 289 -5.64 -16.37 -17.61
CA LEU A 289 -4.29 -16.91 -17.89
C LEU A 289 -4.17 -18.41 -17.59
N ALA A 290 -5.00 -18.93 -16.67
CA ALA A 290 -5.04 -20.35 -16.31
C ALA A 290 -5.74 -21.22 -17.39
N GLU A 291 -6.51 -20.64 -18.30
CA GLU A 291 -7.12 -21.36 -19.39
C GLU A 291 -6.04 -21.99 -20.29
N PRO A 292 -6.11 -23.30 -20.57
CA PRO A 292 -5.02 -24.00 -21.29
C PRO A 292 -4.79 -23.49 -22.71
N ASP A 293 -5.86 -23.08 -23.40
CA ASP A 293 -5.86 -22.78 -24.83
C ASP A 293 -5.89 -21.26 -25.13
N VAL A 294 -5.72 -20.39 -24.13
CA VAL A 294 -5.73 -18.95 -24.38
C VAL A 294 -4.54 -18.52 -25.23
N THR A 295 -4.83 -17.84 -26.33
CA THR A 295 -3.83 -17.28 -27.26
C THR A 295 -3.55 -15.80 -26.92
N GLY A 296 -2.45 -15.26 -27.46
CA GLY A 296 -2.13 -13.83 -27.33
C GLY A 296 -3.25 -12.92 -27.83
N ASP A 297 -3.82 -13.20 -28.99
CA ASP A 297 -4.92 -12.40 -29.56
C ASP A 297 -6.21 -12.46 -28.73
N GLN A 298 -6.53 -13.64 -28.18
CA GLN A 298 -7.67 -13.77 -27.25
C GLN A 298 -7.45 -13.00 -25.96
N LEU A 299 -6.22 -12.99 -25.46
CA LEU A 299 -5.88 -12.21 -24.26
C LEU A 299 -5.96 -10.70 -24.54
N VAL A 300 -5.51 -10.22 -25.70
CA VAL A 300 -5.68 -8.82 -26.13
C VAL A 300 -7.14 -8.41 -26.13
N THR A 301 -8.00 -9.21 -26.74
CA THR A 301 -9.44 -8.96 -26.78
C THR A 301 -10.02 -8.92 -25.36
N TRP A 302 -9.65 -9.89 -24.54
CA TRP A 302 -10.12 -9.94 -23.16
C TRP A 302 -9.63 -8.74 -22.32
N ILE A 303 -8.36 -8.31 -22.50
CA ILE A 303 -7.82 -7.11 -21.84
C ILE A 303 -8.62 -5.87 -22.25
N ALA A 304 -8.98 -5.75 -23.52
CA ALA A 304 -9.75 -4.61 -24.01
C ALA A 304 -11.18 -4.57 -23.46
N ASP A 305 -11.86 -5.73 -23.45
CA ASP A 305 -13.28 -5.83 -23.20
C ASP A 305 -13.65 -6.05 -21.73
N SER A 306 -12.78 -6.77 -20.99
CA SER A 306 -13.13 -7.30 -19.67
C SER A 306 -12.23 -6.78 -18.54
N ALA A 307 -10.98 -6.38 -18.84
CA ALA A 307 -10.08 -5.90 -17.80
C ALA A 307 -10.46 -4.48 -17.37
N LYS A 308 -10.75 -4.31 -16.08
CA LYS A 308 -11.03 -2.98 -15.52
C LYS A 308 -9.83 -2.04 -15.77
N PRO A 309 -10.07 -0.77 -16.16
CA PRO A 309 -8.98 0.19 -16.39
C PRO A 309 -8.04 0.34 -15.17
N SER A 310 -8.57 0.31 -13.95
CA SER A 310 -7.79 0.39 -12.71
C SER A 310 -6.83 -0.79 -12.53
N ALA A 311 -7.24 -1.99 -12.92
CA ALA A 311 -6.39 -3.19 -12.87
C ALA A 311 -5.20 -3.11 -13.85
N ARG A 312 -5.42 -2.48 -15.00
CA ARG A 312 -4.42 -2.32 -16.05
C ARG A 312 -3.33 -1.29 -15.75
N VAL A 313 -3.49 -0.51 -14.68
CA VAL A 313 -2.49 0.49 -14.24
C VAL A 313 -1.38 -0.17 -13.42
N GLY A 314 -1.66 -1.28 -12.73
CA GLY A 314 -0.73 -1.94 -11.82
C GLY A 314 0.42 -2.66 -12.55
N THR A 315 1.61 -2.61 -11.95
CA THR A 315 2.81 -3.35 -12.42
C THR A 315 2.61 -4.86 -12.32
N GLU A 316 1.82 -5.33 -11.36
CA GLU A 316 1.48 -6.74 -11.17
C GLU A 316 0.71 -7.32 -12.36
N PHE A 317 -0.24 -6.55 -12.92
CA PHE A 317 -0.99 -6.97 -14.11
C PHE A 317 -0.04 -7.31 -15.26
N VAL A 318 0.89 -6.40 -15.52
CA VAL A 318 1.91 -6.58 -16.56
C VAL A 318 2.85 -7.73 -16.22
N GLY A 319 3.25 -7.83 -14.96
CA GLY A 319 4.11 -8.92 -14.46
C GLY A 319 3.51 -10.32 -14.69
N GLU A 320 2.22 -10.51 -14.38
CA GLU A 320 1.54 -11.80 -14.58
C GLU A 320 1.32 -12.12 -16.07
N VAL A 321 0.98 -11.13 -16.89
CA VAL A 321 0.91 -11.32 -18.36
C VAL A 321 2.29 -11.71 -18.91
N THR A 322 3.36 -11.06 -18.42
CA THR A 322 4.74 -11.38 -18.85
C THR A 322 5.14 -12.79 -18.45
N LYS A 323 4.90 -13.16 -17.20
CA LYS A 323 5.18 -14.51 -16.70
C LYS A 323 4.44 -15.58 -17.50
N TRP A 324 3.17 -15.33 -17.81
CA TRP A 324 2.38 -16.22 -18.67
C TRP A 324 2.99 -16.35 -20.06
N ALA A 325 3.36 -15.24 -20.72
CA ALA A 325 3.97 -15.22 -22.03
C ALA A 325 5.31 -15.99 -22.04
N LEU A 326 6.17 -15.72 -21.05
CA LEU A 326 7.46 -16.41 -20.93
C LEU A 326 7.31 -17.90 -20.64
N THR A 327 6.35 -18.29 -19.80
CA THR A 327 6.11 -19.70 -19.48
C THR A 327 5.67 -20.50 -20.70
N ARG A 328 4.93 -19.87 -21.62
CA ARG A 328 4.43 -20.50 -22.86
C ARG A 328 5.38 -20.34 -24.05
N GLY A 329 6.07 -19.20 -24.13
CA GLY A 329 6.97 -18.89 -25.24
C GLY A 329 8.38 -19.45 -25.09
N VAL A 330 8.82 -19.74 -23.87
CA VAL A 330 10.17 -20.21 -23.59
C VAL A 330 10.13 -21.67 -23.10
N PRO A 331 10.66 -22.63 -23.88
CA PRO A 331 10.72 -24.05 -23.46
C PRO A 331 11.49 -24.24 -22.14
N ASN A 332 11.17 -25.31 -21.42
CA ASN A 332 11.88 -25.63 -20.18
C ASN A 332 13.35 -25.99 -20.43
N ASP A 333 13.62 -26.67 -21.53
CA ASP A 333 14.96 -27.07 -21.96
C ASP A 333 15.38 -26.21 -23.15
N VAL A 334 15.97 -25.04 -22.89
CA VAL A 334 16.55 -24.19 -23.95
C VAL A 334 18.05 -24.55 -24.05
N PRO A 335 18.50 -25.22 -25.13
CA PRO A 335 19.92 -25.44 -25.34
C PRO A 335 20.66 -24.10 -25.47
N THR A 336 21.88 -24.02 -24.92
CA THR A 336 22.76 -22.85 -25.09
C THR A 336 22.91 -22.52 -26.57
N GLY A 337 22.57 -21.29 -26.98
CA GLY A 337 22.67 -20.85 -28.38
C GLY A 337 21.47 -21.18 -29.27
N ALA A 338 20.45 -21.92 -28.81
CA ALA A 338 19.22 -22.11 -29.59
C ALA A 338 18.37 -20.82 -29.58
N PRO A 339 17.63 -20.52 -30.68
CA PRO A 339 16.67 -19.44 -30.66
C PRO A 339 15.64 -19.69 -29.53
N VAL A 340 15.31 -18.68 -28.76
CA VAL A 340 14.17 -18.74 -27.86
C VAL A 340 12.94 -19.00 -28.73
N ALA A 341 12.11 -19.98 -28.37
CA ALA A 341 10.86 -20.17 -29.09
C ALA A 341 10.14 -18.82 -29.08
N SER A 342 9.72 -18.38 -30.25
CA SER A 342 9.31 -17.01 -30.55
C SER A 342 8.32 -16.44 -29.51
N LEU A 343 8.67 -15.33 -28.86
CA LEU A 343 7.76 -14.54 -28.05
C LEU A 343 6.79 -13.72 -28.93
N GLU A 344 7.01 -13.71 -30.24
CA GLU A 344 6.18 -12.97 -31.21
C GLU A 344 4.67 -13.17 -31.03
N PRO A 345 4.13 -14.39 -30.79
CA PRO A 345 2.69 -14.57 -30.59
C PRO A 345 2.13 -13.83 -29.36
N PHE A 346 2.99 -13.42 -28.44
CA PHE A 346 2.63 -12.77 -27.17
C PHE A 346 2.87 -11.27 -27.15
N PHE A 347 3.62 -10.70 -28.12
CA PHE A 347 3.97 -9.28 -28.16
C PHE A 347 2.74 -8.38 -28.09
N LYS A 348 1.69 -8.68 -28.83
CA LYS A 348 0.46 -7.88 -28.82
C LYS A 348 -0.20 -7.86 -27.42
N ALA A 349 -0.20 -8.99 -26.71
CA ALA A 349 -0.76 -9.07 -25.37
C ALA A 349 0.09 -8.29 -24.35
N LEU A 350 1.42 -8.39 -24.47
CA LEU A 350 2.36 -7.61 -23.66
C LEU A 350 2.22 -6.10 -23.92
N LEU A 351 2.18 -5.70 -25.20
CA LEU A 351 1.93 -4.30 -25.56
C LEU A 351 0.58 -3.80 -25.05
N ALA A 352 -0.49 -4.59 -25.15
CA ALA A 352 -1.80 -4.22 -24.62
C ALA A 352 -1.77 -4.08 -23.09
N ALA A 353 -1.00 -4.91 -22.39
CA ALA A 353 -0.79 -4.81 -20.95
C ALA A 353 0.04 -3.56 -20.59
N CYS A 354 1.11 -3.27 -21.34
CA CYS A 354 1.97 -2.11 -21.13
C CYS A 354 1.32 -0.76 -21.47
N LYS A 355 0.45 -0.71 -22.48
CA LYS A 355 -0.23 0.55 -22.88
C LYS A 355 -1.13 1.14 -21.80
N GLY A 356 -1.66 0.32 -20.90
CA GLY A 356 -2.60 0.78 -19.90
C GLY A 356 -3.93 1.31 -20.50
N PRO A 357 -4.78 1.92 -19.66
CA PRO A 357 -6.01 2.54 -20.12
C PRO A 357 -5.71 3.81 -20.93
N GLU A 358 -6.38 3.97 -22.08
CA GLU A 358 -6.26 5.18 -22.88
C GLU A 358 -6.72 6.40 -22.09
N LYS A 359 -5.83 7.37 -21.90
CA LYS A 359 -6.12 8.69 -21.36
C LYS A 359 -5.88 9.74 -22.43
N LYS A 360 -6.58 10.87 -22.29
CA LYS A 360 -6.44 12.01 -23.21
C LYS A 360 -5.02 12.58 -23.17
N ASP A 361 -4.48 12.86 -24.35
CA ASP A 361 -3.14 13.37 -24.60
C ASP A 361 -2.65 14.46 -23.61
N GLY A 362 -1.44 14.29 -23.11
CA GLY A 362 -0.64 15.37 -22.51
C GLY A 362 -0.32 15.26 -21.02
N ASP A 363 -0.68 14.17 -20.32
CA ASP A 363 -0.43 14.03 -18.88
C ASP A 363 0.95 13.36 -18.64
N LYS A 364 1.92 14.13 -18.10
CA LYS A 364 3.26 13.62 -17.74
C LYS A 364 3.22 12.39 -16.82
N LYS A 365 2.08 12.19 -16.13
CA LYS A 365 1.83 11.04 -15.27
C LYS A 365 1.73 9.72 -16.05
N ASP A 366 1.32 9.77 -17.32
CA ASP A 366 1.24 8.57 -18.15
C ASP A 366 2.61 8.04 -18.58
N LEU A 367 3.60 8.93 -18.75
CA LEU A 367 4.96 8.54 -19.11
C LEU A 367 5.62 7.73 -17.97
N ILE A 368 5.46 8.18 -16.73
CA ILE A 368 5.97 7.49 -15.54
C ILE A 368 5.30 6.12 -15.41
N CYS A 369 3.98 6.05 -15.56
CA CYS A 369 3.25 4.77 -15.49
C CYS A 369 3.62 3.79 -16.64
N LYS A 370 3.98 4.28 -17.83
CA LYS A 370 4.47 3.44 -18.93
C LYS A 370 5.84 2.86 -18.57
N LEU A 371 6.76 3.70 -18.10
CA LEU A 371 8.10 3.29 -17.70
C LEU A 371 8.05 2.24 -16.58
N ASP A 372 7.24 2.45 -15.54
CA ASP A 372 7.09 1.50 -14.44
C ASP A 372 6.60 0.13 -14.92
N ARG A 373 5.69 0.12 -15.90
CA ARG A 373 5.17 -1.13 -16.48
C ARG A 373 6.22 -1.85 -17.31
N GLU A 374 6.99 -1.15 -18.13
CA GLU A 374 8.08 -1.74 -18.90
C GLU A 374 9.19 -2.28 -17.99
N VAL A 375 9.53 -1.56 -16.91
CA VAL A 375 10.45 -2.04 -15.86
C VAL A 375 9.89 -3.30 -15.18
N ALA A 376 8.58 -3.40 -14.97
CA ALA A 376 7.95 -4.61 -14.43
C ALA A 376 8.08 -5.81 -15.37
N VAL A 377 8.04 -5.61 -16.69
CA VAL A 377 8.34 -6.68 -17.68
C VAL A 377 9.76 -7.20 -17.49
N LEU A 378 10.74 -6.29 -17.36
CA LEU A 378 12.15 -6.66 -17.17
C LEU A 378 12.36 -7.45 -15.88
N TYR A 379 11.72 -7.04 -14.79
CA TYR A 379 11.78 -7.77 -13.53
C TYR A 379 11.07 -9.12 -13.59
N ALA A 380 9.94 -9.23 -14.30
CA ALA A 380 9.27 -10.52 -14.50
C ALA A 380 10.16 -11.48 -15.30
N ALA A 381 10.87 -11.00 -16.31
CA ALA A 381 11.85 -11.78 -17.06
C ALA A 381 13.05 -12.18 -16.18
N GLN A 382 13.58 -11.28 -15.36
CA GLN A 382 14.63 -11.59 -14.41
C GLN A 382 14.19 -12.70 -13.44
N ARG A 383 12.98 -12.58 -12.86
CA ARG A 383 12.40 -13.59 -11.95
C ARG A 383 12.23 -14.93 -12.64
N PHE A 384 11.77 -14.93 -13.89
CA PHE A 384 11.65 -16.13 -14.69
C PHE A 384 13.00 -16.83 -14.91
N CYS A 385 14.05 -16.06 -15.25
CA CYS A 385 15.40 -16.61 -15.38
C CYS A 385 15.99 -17.07 -14.04
N ALA A 386 15.74 -16.33 -12.96
CA ALA A 386 16.17 -16.69 -11.60
C ALA A 386 15.56 -18.03 -11.16
N SER A 387 14.28 -18.29 -11.46
CA SER A 387 13.60 -19.56 -11.16
C SER A 387 14.22 -20.78 -11.88
N ARG A 388 15.04 -20.52 -12.89
CA ARG A 388 15.76 -21.52 -13.72
C ARG A 388 17.28 -21.45 -13.55
N ASP A 389 17.77 -20.82 -12.47
CA ASP A 389 19.19 -20.59 -12.17
C ASP A 389 19.95 -19.84 -13.29
N PHE A 390 19.30 -18.93 -13.99
CA PHE A 390 19.89 -18.08 -15.04
C PHE A 390 20.58 -18.86 -16.17
N PRO A 391 19.85 -19.60 -17.01
CA PRO A 391 20.45 -20.24 -18.18
C PRO A 391 21.24 -19.24 -19.03
N GLU A 392 22.42 -19.65 -19.50
CA GLU A 392 23.36 -18.78 -20.21
C GLU A 392 22.73 -18.07 -21.41
N GLY A 393 22.84 -16.73 -21.45
CA GLY A 393 22.32 -15.88 -22.51
C GLY A 393 20.79 -15.83 -22.65
N LEU A 394 20.04 -16.51 -21.76
CA LEU A 394 18.57 -16.53 -21.85
C LEU A 394 17.96 -15.15 -21.62
N LEU A 395 18.40 -14.45 -20.57
CA LEU A 395 17.85 -13.15 -20.23
C LEU A 395 18.10 -12.11 -21.32
N GLU A 396 19.33 -12.06 -21.85
CA GLU A 396 19.69 -11.16 -22.94
C GLU A 396 18.79 -11.38 -24.16
N ARG A 397 18.60 -12.65 -24.55
CA ARG A 397 17.72 -12.98 -25.70
C ARG A 397 16.28 -12.57 -25.46
N ILE A 398 15.73 -12.81 -24.26
CA ILE A 398 14.40 -12.34 -23.90
C ILE A 398 14.30 -10.81 -24.03
N PHE A 399 15.29 -10.09 -23.54
CA PHE A 399 15.31 -8.62 -23.64
C PHE A 399 15.40 -8.13 -25.08
N ARG A 400 16.24 -8.76 -25.90
CA ARG A 400 16.35 -8.44 -27.34
C ARG A 400 15.03 -8.71 -28.07
N ASP A 401 14.39 -9.85 -27.81
CA ASP A 401 13.10 -10.17 -28.42
C ASP A 401 12.01 -9.19 -28.04
N LEU A 402 11.94 -8.82 -26.75
CA LEU A 402 10.95 -7.87 -26.25
C LEU A 402 11.20 -6.45 -26.81
N HIS A 403 12.44 -6.06 -26.96
CA HIS A 403 12.82 -4.79 -27.58
C HIS A 403 12.49 -4.79 -29.09
N ALA A 404 12.85 -5.84 -29.81
CA ALA A 404 12.52 -6.01 -31.23
C ALA A 404 11.00 -6.05 -31.50
N GLY A 405 10.21 -6.46 -30.48
CA GLY A 405 8.75 -6.45 -30.51
C GLY A 405 8.10 -5.15 -30.05
N ASP A 406 8.85 -4.06 -29.83
CA ASP A 406 8.39 -2.76 -29.34
C ASP A 406 7.71 -2.83 -27.94
N VAL A 407 7.94 -3.91 -27.20
CA VAL A 407 7.41 -4.07 -25.82
C VAL A 407 8.19 -3.25 -24.80
N LEU A 408 9.51 -3.14 -25.02
CA LEU A 408 10.44 -2.41 -24.15
C LEU A 408 11.16 -1.32 -24.94
N ASP A 409 11.36 -0.17 -24.31
CA ASP A 409 12.27 0.85 -24.81
C ASP A 409 13.61 0.86 -24.02
N GLU A 410 14.60 1.54 -24.56
CA GLU A 410 15.91 1.66 -23.94
C GLU A 410 15.88 2.36 -22.58
N THR A 411 14.93 3.31 -22.38
CA THR A 411 14.76 4.04 -21.15
C THR A 411 14.36 3.11 -20.01
N ALA A 412 13.51 2.12 -20.30
CA ALA A 412 13.10 1.10 -19.34
C ALA A 412 14.28 0.20 -18.95
N MET A 413 15.12 -0.19 -19.92
CA MET A 413 16.30 -1.01 -19.65
C MET A 413 17.36 -0.25 -18.85
N LYS A 414 17.56 1.03 -19.11
CA LYS A 414 18.41 1.90 -18.30
C LYS A 414 17.87 2.05 -16.88
N ALA A 415 16.56 2.31 -16.73
CA ALA A 415 15.91 2.41 -15.42
C ALA A 415 16.03 1.11 -14.63
N TRP A 416 15.78 -0.06 -15.26
CA TRP A 416 15.98 -1.35 -14.62
C TRP A 416 17.44 -1.59 -14.23
N ARG A 417 18.42 -1.24 -15.08
CA ARG A 417 19.85 -1.37 -14.77
C ARG A 417 20.21 -0.60 -13.51
N ASP A 418 19.78 0.67 -13.44
CA ASP A 418 20.18 1.63 -12.42
C ASP A 418 19.39 1.50 -11.12
N ASP A 419 18.33 0.70 -11.10
CA ASP A 419 17.53 0.44 -9.91
C ASP A 419 18.31 -0.43 -8.91
N ALA A 420 18.78 0.23 -7.84
CA ALA A 420 19.50 -0.40 -6.74
C ALA A 420 18.58 -1.13 -5.76
N SER A 421 17.26 -0.90 -5.79
CA SER A 421 16.31 -1.54 -4.89
C SER A 421 16.15 -3.03 -5.20
N CYS A 422 16.35 -3.41 -6.46
CA CYS A 422 16.15 -4.77 -6.96
C CYS A 422 14.78 -5.34 -6.57
N ALA A 423 13.78 -4.50 -6.46
CA ALA A 423 12.48 -4.86 -5.95
C ALA A 423 11.34 -4.34 -6.84
N ILE A 424 10.31 -5.16 -7.05
CA ILE A 424 9.00 -4.69 -7.47
C ILE A 424 8.14 -4.62 -6.23
N GLY A 425 7.79 -3.40 -5.82
CA GLY A 425 7.09 -3.17 -4.58
C GLY A 425 7.91 -3.62 -3.36
N LEU A 426 7.42 -4.60 -2.59
CA LEU A 426 8.12 -5.14 -1.40
C LEU A 426 8.98 -6.36 -1.69
N GLU A 427 8.78 -6.99 -2.85
CA GLU A 427 9.44 -8.24 -3.16
C GLU A 427 10.80 -7.98 -3.79
N THR A 428 11.87 -8.31 -3.06
CA THR A 428 13.22 -8.31 -3.60
C THR A 428 13.38 -9.43 -4.63
N ILE A 429 13.77 -9.06 -5.84
CA ILE A 429 13.97 -10.04 -6.91
C ILE A 429 15.42 -10.51 -6.90
N PRO A 430 15.65 -11.80 -6.71
CA PRO A 430 17.00 -12.32 -6.58
C PRO A 430 17.79 -12.28 -7.88
N GLY A 431 19.12 -12.28 -7.76
CA GLY A 431 20.02 -12.51 -8.87
C GLY A 431 20.26 -11.32 -9.79
N LYS A 432 20.09 -10.08 -9.31
CA LYS A 432 20.33 -8.86 -10.09
C LYS A 432 21.74 -8.81 -10.70
N GLU A 433 22.76 -9.21 -9.95
CA GLU A 433 24.15 -9.25 -10.45
C GLU A 433 24.32 -10.21 -11.63
N LYS A 434 23.75 -11.44 -11.53
CA LYS A 434 23.74 -12.41 -12.64
C LYS A 434 22.96 -11.88 -13.83
N ALA A 435 21.84 -11.22 -13.58
CA ALA A 435 21.00 -10.63 -14.62
C ALA A 435 21.73 -9.49 -15.37
N LEU A 436 22.38 -8.60 -14.64
CA LEU A 436 23.17 -7.52 -15.22
C LEU A 436 24.35 -8.07 -16.05
N PHE A 437 25.00 -9.13 -15.57
CA PHE A 437 26.07 -9.77 -16.30
C PHE A 437 25.59 -10.35 -17.63
N GLN A 438 24.42 -11.04 -17.65
CA GLN A 438 23.85 -11.60 -18.87
C GLN A 438 23.34 -10.53 -19.87
N ALA A 439 22.89 -9.38 -19.36
CA ALA A 439 22.36 -8.31 -20.22
C ALA A 439 23.43 -7.27 -20.60
N MET A 440 24.68 -7.47 -20.19
CA MET A 440 25.76 -6.45 -20.29
C MET A 440 26.02 -6.00 -21.72
N GLU A 441 26.10 -6.94 -22.68
CA GLU A 441 26.36 -6.63 -24.08
C GLU A 441 25.23 -5.78 -24.67
N LEU A 442 23.98 -6.16 -24.43
CA LEU A 442 22.81 -5.41 -24.87
C LEU A 442 22.75 -4.00 -24.26
N LEU A 443 23.05 -3.89 -22.97
CA LEU A 443 23.06 -2.59 -22.28
C LEU A 443 24.19 -1.66 -22.77
N GLN A 444 25.31 -2.23 -23.24
CA GLN A 444 26.41 -1.46 -23.84
C GLN A 444 26.05 -0.98 -25.26
N GLU A 445 25.36 -1.80 -26.06
CA GLU A 445 24.85 -1.36 -27.37
C GLU A 445 24.00 -0.08 -27.22
N PHE A 446 23.05 -0.06 -26.31
CA PHE A 446 22.19 1.10 -26.08
C PHE A 446 22.92 2.31 -25.43
N ALA A 447 24.05 2.11 -24.77
CA ALA A 447 24.87 3.21 -24.27
C ALA A 447 25.65 3.91 -25.39
N SER A 448 26.11 3.14 -26.40
CA SER A 448 26.90 3.68 -27.52
C SER A 448 26.06 4.47 -28.52
N ASP A 449 24.79 4.08 -28.74
CA ASP A 449 23.91 4.77 -29.71
C ASP A 449 23.52 6.18 -29.25
N THR A 450 23.52 6.43 -27.93
CA THR A 450 23.19 7.76 -27.36
C THR A 450 24.32 8.79 -27.55
N GLU A 451 25.58 8.35 -27.68
CA GLU A 451 26.73 9.26 -27.85
C GLU A 451 26.86 9.75 -29.30
N THR A 452 26.38 8.97 -30.29
CA THR A 452 26.45 9.35 -31.70
C THR A 452 25.41 10.39 -32.11
N GLU A 453 24.24 10.45 -31.49
CA GLU A 453 23.22 11.47 -31.82
C GLU A 453 23.56 12.88 -31.29
N THR A 454 24.43 12.99 -30.29
CA THR A 454 24.85 14.31 -29.75
C THR A 454 25.96 14.96 -30.55
N GLU A 455 26.73 14.24 -31.37
CA GLU A 455 27.81 14.81 -32.19
C GLU A 455 27.32 15.34 -33.56
N GLU A 456 26.15 14.88 -34.07
CA GLU A 456 25.61 15.42 -35.33
C GLU A 456 24.84 16.74 -35.19
N THR A 457 24.55 17.20 -33.96
CA THR A 457 23.79 18.45 -33.70
C THR A 457 24.64 19.58 -33.13
N ALA A 458 25.94 19.43 -33.03
CA ALA A 458 26.89 20.46 -32.62
C ALA A 458 27.70 20.97 -33.82
#